data_1bb2bfa758a56067dd3e42164217566e
#
_entry.id   1bb2bfa758a56067dd3e42164217566e
#
_cell.length_a   1.000
_cell.length_b   1.000
_cell.length_c   1.000
_cell.angle_alpha   90.00
_cell.angle_beta   90.00
_cell.angle_gamma   90.00
#
_symmetry.space_group_name_H-M   'P 1'
#
loop_
_entity.id
_entity.type
_entity.pdbx_description
1 polymer ?
#
loop_
_entity_poly.entity_id
_entity_poly.type
_entity_poly.pdbx_seq_one_letter_code
_entity_poly.pdbx_strand_id
1 'polypeptide(L)'
;MLKLSTCFLCSLFILIACNNSSNSISNVKTDSLVALPFFNIPDWTPEWINKEDSGYARIHSIPSFSFKDQEGKNFTEANVEGKIYVANFFYTKCRGICPKMTTNMSLLQEAFKNDSIILLLSHTVTPEIDSIAILKKYAILNKVDSKKWHLLTGDKNEIYALAKQQYFAGDSVGFYQTGNEFLHTENFILVDQKRRIRGVYNGTLLLEIDRIKEDINTLKLEAASPKSFSN
;
A
#
# COMPACT_ATOMS: atom_id res chain seq x y z
N MET A 1 -82.43 54.55 -15.10
CA MET A 1 -81.63 55.09 -14.03
C MET A 1 -80.98 53.99 -13.28
N LEU A 2 -79.72 53.67 -13.62
CA LEU A 2 -79.03 52.46 -13.17
C LEU A 2 -78.00 52.88 -12.16
N LYS A 3 -78.10 52.36 -10.94
CA LYS A 3 -77.07 52.62 -9.86
C LYS A 3 -75.97 51.56 -9.97
N LEU A 4 -74.79 52.09 -10.19
CA LEU A 4 -73.56 51.32 -10.21
C LEU A 4 -73.10 51.06 -8.77
N SER A 5 -72.97 49.79 -8.37
CA SER A 5 -72.45 49.37 -7.07
C SER A 5 -71.01 48.91 -7.26
N THR A 6 -70.11 49.65 -6.66
CA THR A 6 -68.65 49.38 -6.67
C THR A 6 -68.32 48.33 -5.62
N CYS A 7 -67.90 47.13 -6.07
CA CYS A 7 -67.42 46.06 -5.20
C CYS A 7 -65.91 46.23 -5.03
N PHE A 8 -65.46 46.53 -3.80
CA PHE A 8 -64.05 46.67 -3.43
C PHE A 8 -63.46 45.30 -3.11
N LEU A 9 -62.62 44.78 -4.02
CA LEU A 9 -61.97 43.48 -3.82
C LEU A 9 -60.66 43.73 -3.06
N CYS A 10 -60.65 43.31 -1.78
CA CYS A 10 -59.45 43.33 -0.95
C CYS A 10 -58.58 42.14 -1.34
N SER A 11 -57.47 42.39 -2.07
CA SER A 11 -56.45 41.38 -2.38
C SER A 11 -55.54 41.21 -1.17
N LEU A 12 -55.71 40.07 -0.51
CA LEU A 12 -54.85 39.62 0.57
C LEU A 12 -53.55 39.03 0.00
N PHE A 13 -52.47 39.79 0.02
CA PHE A 13 -51.15 39.30 -0.33
C PHE A 13 -50.61 38.41 0.81
N ILE A 14 -50.63 37.09 0.60
CA ILE A 14 -49.93 36.15 1.47
C ILE A 14 -48.44 36.17 1.08
N LEU A 15 -47.61 36.78 1.89
CA LEU A 15 -46.16 36.67 1.81
C LEU A 15 -45.78 35.28 2.30
N ILE A 16 -45.47 34.36 1.37
CA ILE A 16 -44.83 33.11 1.68
C ILE A 16 -43.35 33.44 1.96
N ALA A 17 -43.02 33.51 3.23
CA ALA A 17 -41.60 33.54 3.67
C ALA A 17 -41.00 32.16 3.37
N CYS A 18 -40.22 32.04 2.28
CA CYS A 18 -39.30 30.93 2.10
C CYS A 18 -38.26 30.97 3.21
N ASN A 19 -38.46 30.11 4.20
CA ASN A 19 -37.44 29.81 5.18
C ASN A 19 -36.32 29.06 4.43
N ASN A 20 -35.26 29.78 4.07
CA ASN A 20 -34.03 29.19 3.57
C ASN A 20 -33.38 28.46 4.77
N SER A 21 -33.78 27.22 5.01
CA SER A 21 -33.00 26.31 5.85
C SER A 21 -31.67 26.12 5.14
N SER A 22 -30.70 26.94 5.47
CA SER A 22 -29.30 26.66 5.25
C SER A 22 -29.03 25.34 5.98
N ASN A 23 -29.14 24.26 5.24
CA ASN A 23 -28.53 23.01 5.65
C ASN A 23 -27.03 23.30 5.85
N SER A 24 -26.69 23.67 7.08
CA SER A 24 -25.34 23.52 7.58
C SER A 24 -25.01 22.07 7.31
N ILE A 25 -24.09 21.84 6.37
CA ILE A 25 -23.35 20.60 6.25
C ILE A 25 -22.63 20.45 7.59
N SER A 26 -23.40 19.90 8.55
CA SER A 26 -22.92 19.56 9.85
C SER A 26 -21.85 18.52 9.65
N ASN A 27 -20.60 18.94 9.92
CA ASN A 27 -19.54 18.08 10.41
C ASN A 27 -19.65 16.63 9.90
N VAL A 28 -19.06 16.37 8.71
CA VAL A 28 -18.47 15.08 8.51
C VAL A 28 -17.56 14.90 9.73
N LYS A 29 -18.03 14.14 10.72
CA LYS A 29 -17.17 13.59 11.75
C LYS A 29 -15.95 13.12 10.98
N THR A 30 -14.80 13.70 11.26
CA THR A 30 -13.53 13.17 10.87
C THR A 30 -13.59 11.77 11.45
N ASP A 31 -13.92 10.77 10.60
CA ASP A 31 -13.90 9.38 10.99
C ASP A 31 -12.52 9.20 11.61
N SER A 32 -12.48 8.78 12.85
CA SER A 32 -11.23 8.52 13.55
C SER A 32 -10.45 7.58 12.64
N LEU A 33 -9.39 8.08 12.04
CA LEU A 33 -8.54 7.28 11.17
C LEU A 33 -8.15 6.04 11.96
N VAL A 34 -8.71 4.91 11.56
CA VAL A 34 -8.36 3.63 12.19
C VAL A 34 -6.94 3.33 11.74
N ALA A 35 -6.04 3.23 12.72
CA ALA A 35 -4.66 2.89 12.47
C ALA A 35 -4.56 1.52 11.81
N LEU A 36 -3.64 1.35 10.86
CA LEU A 36 -3.39 0.05 10.28
C LEU A 36 -2.76 -0.90 11.31
N PRO A 37 -3.06 -2.20 11.23
CA PRO A 37 -2.46 -3.19 12.11
C PRO A 37 -0.97 -3.38 11.81
N PHE A 38 -0.29 -4.10 12.71
CA PHE A 38 1.02 -4.68 12.52
C PHE A 38 0.91 -6.17 12.27
N PHE A 39 1.84 -6.73 11.51
CA PHE A 39 1.96 -8.16 11.28
C PHE A 39 3.32 -8.63 11.81
N ASN A 40 3.31 -9.32 12.95
CA ASN A 40 4.51 -9.67 13.70
C ASN A 40 4.97 -11.12 13.49
N ILE A 41 4.08 -11.98 12.98
CA ILE A 41 4.30 -13.42 12.84
C ILE A 41 3.81 -13.93 11.48
N PRO A 42 4.32 -15.10 11.02
CA PRO A 42 4.06 -15.61 9.67
C PRO A 42 2.60 -16.02 9.37
N ASP A 43 1.74 -16.14 10.37
CA ASP A 43 0.33 -16.50 10.20
C ASP A 43 -0.56 -15.33 9.76
N TRP A 44 0.03 -14.15 9.59
CA TRP A 44 -0.65 -12.92 9.17
C TRP A 44 -1.78 -12.46 10.11
N THR A 45 -1.71 -12.82 11.39
CA THR A 45 -2.63 -12.29 12.41
C THR A 45 -2.40 -10.79 12.57
N PRO A 46 -3.40 -9.93 12.32
CA PRO A 46 -3.26 -8.50 12.50
C PRO A 46 -3.29 -8.12 13.98
N GLU A 47 -2.38 -7.27 14.42
CA GLU A 47 -2.28 -6.76 15.78
C GLU A 47 -2.34 -5.23 15.81
N TRP A 48 -3.24 -4.66 16.61
CA TRP A 48 -3.31 -3.22 16.85
C TRP A 48 -2.59 -2.90 18.15
N ILE A 49 -1.40 -2.31 18.06
CA ILE A 49 -0.50 -2.01 19.19
C ILE A 49 -0.33 -0.49 19.27
N ASN A 50 -0.71 0.11 20.39
CA ASN A 50 -0.54 1.54 20.61
C ASN A 50 0.92 1.90 20.93
N LYS A 51 1.31 3.15 20.67
CA LYS A 51 2.68 3.63 20.92
C LYS A 51 3.09 3.54 22.40
N GLU A 52 2.12 3.63 23.28
CA GLU A 52 2.26 3.59 24.73
C GLU A 52 2.39 2.15 25.28
N ASP A 53 2.05 1.14 24.47
CA ASP A 53 2.11 -0.25 24.88
C ASP A 53 3.55 -0.76 25.00
N SER A 54 3.85 -1.54 26.00
CA SER A 54 5.17 -2.17 26.18
C SER A 54 5.56 -3.09 25.01
N GLY A 55 4.57 -3.56 24.23
CA GLY A 55 4.74 -4.35 23.01
C GLY A 55 5.27 -3.55 21.83
N TYR A 56 5.09 -2.23 21.81
CA TYR A 56 5.42 -1.39 20.65
C TYR A 56 6.89 -1.44 20.26
N ALA A 57 7.80 -1.54 21.22
CA ALA A 57 9.24 -1.66 20.96
C ALA A 57 9.65 -3.03 20.41
N ARG A 58 8.77 -4.04 20.50
CA ARG A 58 9.02 -5.41 20.05
C ARG A 58 8.34 -5.74 18.71
N ILE A 59 7.68 -4.76 18.10
CA ILE A 59 7.06 -4.96 16.78
C ILE A 59 8.14 -5.38 15.78
N HIS A 60 7.84 -6.45 15.03
CA HIS A 60 8.71 -6.97 14.00
C HIS A 60 9.04 -5.90 12.95
N SER A 61 10.29 -5.81 12.57
CA SER A 61 10.77 -4.90 11.51
C SER A 61 11.75 -5.61 10.58
N ILE A 62 11.67 -5.29 9.30
CA ILE A 62 12.59 -5.81 8.29
C ILE A 62 14.02 -5.38 8.64
N PRO A 63 14.95 -6.33 8.83
CA PRO A 63 16.33 -6.03 9.19
C PRO A 63 17.11 -5.38 8.04
N SER A 64 18.39 -5.15 8.25
CA SER A 64 19.30 -4.70 7.21
C SER A 64 19.45 -5.75 6.11
N PHE A 65 19.53 -5.28 4.87
CA PHE A 65 19.74 -6.09 3.68
C PHE A 65 20.63 -5.35 2.67
N SER A 66 21.26 -6.08 1.74
CA SER A 66 22.08 -5.51 0.69
C SER A 66 21.95 -6.29 -0.61
N PHE A 67 21.39 -5.65 -1.64
CA PHE A 67 21.16 -6.23 -2.95
C PHE A 67 21.66 -5.30 -4.06
N LYS A 68 21.53 -5.72 -5.32
CA LYS A 68 21.74 -4.89 -6.50
C LYS A 68 20.38 -4.63 -7.17
N ASP A 69 20.18 -3.39 -7.62
CA ASP A 69 19.01 -3.06 -8.43
C ASP A 69 19.26 -3.35 -9.94
N GLN A 70 18.25 -3.12 -10.76
CA GLN A 70 18.31 -3.30 -12.22
C GLN A 70 19.32 -2.38 -12.93
N GLU A 71 19.82 -1.33 -12.25
CA GLU A 71 20.88 -0.46 -12.76
C GLU A 71 22.28 -0.88 -12.24
N GLY A 72 22.34 -1.97 -11.46
CA GLY A 72 23.56 -2.48 -10.86
C GLY A 72 24.03 -1.70 -9.62
N LYS A 73 23.23 -0.77 -9.12
CA LYS A 73 23.53 0.01 -7.92
C LYS A 73 23.28 -0.83 -6.67
N ASN A 74 24.07 -0.58 -5.62
CA ASN A 74 23.75 -1.15 -4.31
C ASN A 74 22.44 -0.56 -3.79
N PHE A 75 21.55 -1.43 -3.33
CA PHE A 75 20.31 -1.08 -2.69
C PHE A 75 20.24 -1.76 -1.33
N THR A 76 20.16 -0.95 -0.29
CA THR A 76 20.22 -1.38 1.10
C THR A 76 19.05 -0.82 1.89
N GLU A 77 18.92 -1.20 3.15
CA GLU A 77 17.94 -0.61 4.07
C GLU A 77 18.02 0.92 4.15
N ALA A 78 19.20 1.51 3.93
CA ALA A 78 19.36 2.97 3.92
C ALA A 78 18.57 3.65 2.79
N ASN A 79 18.31 2.95 1.68
CA ASN A 79 17.49 3.47 0.58
C ASN A 79 16.00 3.55 0.93
N VAL A 80 15.56 2.75 1.91
CA VAL A 80 14.16 2.71 2.37
C VAL A 80 13.93 3.38 3.72
N GLU A 81 14.96 3.97 4.31
CA GLU A 81 14.84 4.69 5.57
C GLU A 81 13.88 5.87 5.43
N GLY A 82 12.88 5.94 6.32
CA GLY A 82 11.85 6.96 6.27
C GLY A 82 10.89 6.85 5.07
N LYS A 83 10.94 5.76 4.29
CA LYS A 83 10.03 5.50 3.17
C LYS A 83 8.94 4.52 3.57
N ILE A 84 7.79 4.66 2.93
CA ILE A 84 6.76 3.61 2.88
C ILE A 84 7.02 2.84 1.59
N TYR A 85 7.00 1.52 1.64
CA TYR A 85 7.22 0.76 0.42
C TYR A 85 6.33 -0.48 0.32
N VAL A 86 6.09 -0.90 -0.92
CA VAL A 86 5.41 -2.16 -1.23
C VAL A 86 6.44 -3.14 -1.78
N ALA A 87 6.58 -4.29 -1.12
CA ALA A 87 7.49 -5.35 -1.54
C ALA A 87 6.73 -6.53 -2.14
N ASN A 88 7.33 -7.19 -3.14
CA ASN A 88 6.87 -8.48 -3.66
C ASN A 88 8.05 -9.34 -4.12
N PHE A 89 7.75 -10.61 -4.39
CA PHE A 89 8.69 -11.60 -4.90
C PHE A 89 8.25 -12.05 -6.30
N PHE A 90 9.21 -12.13 -7.25
CA PHE A 90 8.90 -12.43 -8.64
C PHE A 90 10.06 -13.12 -9.34
N TYR A 91 9.88 -13.54 -10.59
CA TYR A 91 10.96 -13.88 -11.50
C TYR A 91 10.58 -13.56 -12.95
N THR A 92 11.58 -13.21 -13.76
CA THR A 92 11.33 -12.62 -15.09
C THR A 92 10.72 -13.59 -16.10
N LYS A 93 10.94 -14.90 -15.93
CA LYS A 93 10.43 -15.96 -16.82
C LYS A 93 9.09 -16.55 -16.41
N CYS A 94 8.48 -16.02 -15.35
CA CYS A 94 7.16 -16.49 -14.90
C CYS A 94 6.10 -16.25 -16.00
N ARG A 95 5.36 -17.32 -16.34
CA ARG A 95 4.23 -17.26 -17.28
C ARG A 95 2.88 -17.32 -16.57
N GLY A 96 2.88 -17.42 -15.25
CA GLY A 96 1.69 -17.50 -14.40
C GLY A 96 1.25 -16.15 -13.87
N ILE A 97 1.38 -15.95 -12.56
CA ILE A 97 0.85 -14.77 -11.86
C ILE A 97 1.73 -13.50 -11.99
N CYS A 98 3.06 -13.64 -12.17
CA CYS A 98 3.97 -12.50 -12.17
C CYS A 98 3.64 -11.42 -13.22
N PRO A 99 3.23 -11.74 -14.47
CA PRO A 99 2.83 -10.70 -15.42
C PRO A 99 1.69 -9.83 -14.91
N LYS A 100 0.69 -10.44 -14.23
CA LYS A 100 -0.42 -9.72 -13.64
C LYS A 100 0.01 -8.88 -12.45
N MET A 101 0.84 -9.43 -11.56
CA MET A 101 1.44 -8.70 -10.44
C MET A 101 2.26 -7.50 -10.94
N THR A 102 3.07 -7.68 -11.99
CA THR A 102 3.85 -6.61 -12.59
C THR A 102 2.96 -5.50 -13.14
N THR A 103 1.88 -5.85 -13.84
CA THR A 103 0.88 -4.88 -14.29
C THR A 103 0.25 -4.13 -13.12
N ASN A 104 -0.11 -4.83 -12.06
CA ASN A 104 -0.70 -4.23 -10.86
C ASN A 104 0.31 -3.34 -10.10
N MET A 105 1.59 -3.75 -10.02
CA MET A 105 2.64 -2.92 -9.44
C MET A 105 2.85 -1.63 -10.25
N SER A 106 2.70 -1.68 -11.59
CA SER A 106 2.77 -0.48 -12.43
C SER A 106 1.66 0.53 -12.16
N LEU A 107 0.48 0.07 -11.70
CA LEU A 107 -0.61 0.96 -11.26
C LEU A 107 -0.23 1.71 -9.97
N LEU A 108 0.48 1.05 -9.05
CA LEU A 108 1.02 1.71 -7.86
C LEU A 108 2.13 2.70 -8.24
N GLN A 109 3.02 2.32 -9.17
CA GLN A 109 4.05 3.23 -9.70
C GLN A 109 3.43 4.52 -10.24
N GLU A 110 2.40 4.40 -11.08
CA GLU A 110 1.73 5.57 -11.67
C GLU A 110 1.00 6.40 -10.60
N ALA A 111 0.30 5.75 -9.67
CA ALA A 111 -0.42 6.44 -8.60
C ALA A 111 0.50 7.29 -7.72
N PHE A 112 1.72 6.82 -7.46
CA PHE A 112 2.67 7.47 -6.56
C PHE A 112 3.93 8.02 -7.26
N LYS A 113 3.90 8.22 -8.57
CA LYS A 113 5.07 8.64 -9.35
C LYS A 113 5.75 9.91 -8.84
N ASN A 114 4.97 10.85 -8.33
CA ASN A 114 5.45 12.14 -7.82
C ASN A 114 5.66 12.15 -6.29
N ASP A 115 5.39 11.05 -5.60
CA ASP A 115 5.52 10.95 -4.15
C ASP A 115 6.86 10.32 -3.77
N SER A 116 7.82 11.13 -3.37
CA SER A 116 9.20 10.70 -3.10
C SER A 116 9.35 9.79 -1.87
N ILE A 117 8.34 9.71 -0.99
CA ILE A 117 8.40 8.84 0.20
C ILE A 117 7.89 7.42 -0.08
N ILE A 118 7.31 7.17 -1.26
CA ILE A 118 6.81 5.85 -1.64
C ILE A 118 7.78 5.17 -2.59
N LEU A 119 8.12 3.92 -2.29
CA LEU A 119 8.95 3.05 -3.15
C LEU A 119 8.26 1.72 -3.42
N LEU A 120 8.69 1.06 -4.48
CA LEU A 120 8.24 -0.28 -4.86
C LEU A 120 9.48 -1.18 -4.97
N LEU A 121 9.45 -2.35 -4.36
CA LEU A 121 10.57 -3.30 -4.32
C LEU A 121 10.10 -4.65 -4.84
N SER A 122 10.73 -5.16 -5.89
CA SER A 122 10.49 -6.51 -6.40
C SER A 122 11.77 -7.31 -6.29
N HIS A 123 11.78 -8.31 -5.40
CA HIS A 123 12.93 -9.19 -5.19
C HIS A 123 12.81 -10.41 -6.13
N THR A 124 13.83 -10.65 -6.96
CA THR A 124 13.82 -11.90 -7.74
C THR A 124 14.04 -13.12 -6.86
N VAL A 125 13.34 -14.19 -7.15
CA VAL A 125 13.54 -15.49 -6.48
C VAL A 125 14.42 -16.44 -7.30
N THR A 126 14.90 -15.99 -8.47
CA THR A 126 15.82 -16.74 -9.36
C THR A 126 17.04 -15.88 -9.73
N PRO A 127 17.83 -15.41 -8.76
CA PRO A 127 18.94 -14.48 -9.05
C PRO A 127 20.01 -15.10 -9.96
N GLU A 128 20.12 -16.41 -10.00
CA GLU A 128 20.96 -17.15 -10.94
C GLU A 128 20.53 -17.01 -12.41
N ILE A 129 19.26 -16.72 -12.65
CA ILE A 129 18.69 -16.46 -13.99
C ILE A 129 18.54 -14.95 -14.21
N ASP A 130 18.01 -14.25 -13.22
CA ASP A 130 17.66 -12.85 -13.26
C ASP A 130 18.87 -11.95 -12.91
N SER A 131 19.89 -12.01 -13.76
CA SER A 131 21.04 -11.12 -13.66
C SER A 131 20.61 -9.63 -13.82
N ILE A 132 21.48 -8.70 -13.43
CA ILE A 132 21.25 -7.25 -13.58
C ILE A 132 20.85 -6.93 -15.05
N ALA A 133 21.53 -7.52 -16.02
CA ALA A 133 21.22 -7.29 -17.44
C ALA A 133 19.81 -7.78 -17.85
N ILE A 134 19.37 -8.90 -17.27
CA ILE A 134 18.01 -9.44 -17.49
C ILE A 134 16.96 -8.56 -16.79
N LEU A 135 17.21 -8.17 -15.54
CA LEU A 135 16.33 -7.25 -14.81
C LEU A 135 16.21 -5.89 -15.52
N LYS A 136 17.30 -5.38 -16.07
CA LYS A 136 17.27 -4.13 -16.85
C LYS A 136 16.40 -4.26 -18.11
N LYS A 137 16.51 -5.37 -18.84
CA LYS A 137 15.63 -5.65 -20.00
C LYS A 137 14.17 -5.75 -19.57
N TYR A 138 13.92 -6.45 -18.47
CA TYR A 138 12.58 -6.59 -17.89
C TYR A 138 12.00 -5.23 -17.50
N ALA A 139 12.81 -4.38 -16.84
CA ALA A 139 12.43 -3.02 -16.48
C ALA A 139 12.01 -2.17 -17.69
N ILE A 140 12.78 -2.21 -18.76
CA ILE A 140 12.47 -1.49 -20.00
C ILE A 140 11.15 -1.98 -20.60
N LEU A 141 10.96 -3.29 -20.72
CA LEU A 141 9.75 -3.89 -21.29
C LEU A 141 8.49 -3.54 -20.50
N ASN A 142 8.61 -3.45 -19.18
CA ASN A 142 7.48 -3.18 -18.27
C ASN A 142 7.40 -1.70 -17.85
N LYS A 143 8.19 -0.81 -18.44
CA LYS A 143 8.21 0.63 -18.16
C LYS A 143 8.43 0.95 -16.68
N VAL A 144 9.34 0.21 -16.05
CA VAL A 144 9.72 0.42 -14.65
C VAL A 144 10.57 1.69 -14.56
N ASP A 145 10.14 2.65 -13.73
CA ASP A 145 10.93 3.82 -13.38
C ASP A 145 11.88 3.46 -12.22
N SER A 146 13.17 3.40 -12.50
CA SER A 146 14.21 3.05 -11.54
C SER A 146 14.37 4.02 -10.35
N LYS A 147 13.70 5.17 -10.37
CA LYS A 147 13.62 6.09 -9.23
C LYS A 147 12.51 5.73 -8.26
N LYS A 148 11.56 4.92 -8.71
CA LYS A 148 10.35 4.58 -7.97
C LYS A 148 10.26 3.08 -7.67
N TRP A 149 10.65 2.25 -8.62
CA TRP A 149 10.49 0.81 -8.54
C TRP A 149 11.82 0.10 -8.80
N HIS A 150 12.31 -0.60 -7.79
CA HIS A 150 13.59 -1.31 -7.81
C HIS A 150 13.34 -2.81 -7.95
N LEU A 151 13.96 -3.40 -8.98
CA LEU A 151 14.01 -4.84 -9.21
C LEU A 151 15.33 -5.34 -8.62
N LEU A 152 15.25 -6.11 -7.53
CA LEU A 152 16.40 -6.44 -6.71
C LEU A 152 16.88 -7.88 -6.96
N THR A 153 18.19 -8.05 -7.05
CA THR A 153 18.88 -9.34 -7.19
C THR A 153 20.12 -9.39 -6.27
N GLY A 154 20.56 -10.60 -5.92
CA GLY A 154 21.71 -10.79 -5.02
C GLY A 154 21.95 -12.26 -4.72
N ASP A 155 22.49 -12.55 -3.54
CA ASP A 155 22.63 -13.93 -3.07
C ASP A 155 21.27 -14.58 -2.85
N LYS A 156 21.10 -15.80 -3.38
CA LYS A 156 19.83 -16.52 -3.30
C LYS A 156 19.42 -16.84 -1.87
N ASN A 157 20.38 -17.24 -1.04
CA ASN A 157 20.07 -17.62 0.33
C ASN A 157 19.66 -16.41 1.15
N GLU A 158 20.29 -15.25 0.93
CA GLU A 158 19.92 -13.99 1.58
C GLU A 158 18.52 -13.53 1.14
N ILE A 159 18.20 -13.60 -0.17
CA ILE A 159 16.85 -13.27 -0.68
C ILE A 159 15.80 -14.19 -0.06
N TYR A 160 16.05 -15.49 -0.01
CA TYR A 160 15.11 -16.48 0.54
C TYR A 160 14.96 -16.35 2.06
N ALA A 161 16.06 -16.09 2.79
CA ALA A 161 16.00 -15.81 4.22
C ALA A 161 15.18 -14.55 4.51
N LEU A 162 15.44 -13.48 3.77
CA LEU A 162 14.68 -12.23 3.88
C LEU A 162 13.19 -12.47 3.59
N ALA A 163 12.87 -13.17 2.49
CA ALA A 163 11.50 -13.45 2.09
C ALA A 163 10.74 -14.26 3.15
N LYS A 164 11.30 -15.41 3.57
CA LYS A 164 10.61 -16.36 4.45
C LYS A 164 10.57 -15.89 5.90
N GLN A 165 11.69 -15.37 6.41
CA GLN A 165 11.84 -15.07 7.84
C GLN A 165 11.44 -13.64 8.20
N GLN A 166 11.55 -12.71 7.24
CA GLN A 166 11.38 -11.29 7.53
C GLN A 166 10.13 -10.71 6.89
N TYR A 167 9.87 -11.04 5.63
CA TYR A 167 8.62 -10.66 4.98
C TYR A 167 7.50 -11.68 5.16
N PHE A 168 7.78 -12.81 5.83
CA PHE A 168 6.83 -13.91 6.03
C PHE A 168 6.18 -14.41 4.72
N ALA A 169 6.89 -14.22 3.61
CA ALA A 169 6.43 -14.57 2.27
C ALA A 169 6.64 -16.07 1.94
N GLY A 170 6.55 -16.93 2.94
CA GLY A 170 6.52 -18.39 2.77
C GLY A 170 5.09 -18.86 2.50
N ASP A 171 4.93 -20.09 1.97
CA ASP A 171 3.62 -20.70 1.83
C ASP A 171 2.96 -20.84 3.20
N SER A 172 2.01 -19.98 3.49
CA SER A 172 1.19 -20.01 4.71
C SER A 172 0.19 -21.17 4.72
N VAL A 173 0.11 -21.96 3.64
CA VAL A 173 -0.76 -23.13 3.53
C VAL A 173 0.09 -24.34 3.16
N GLY A 174 0.61 -25.01 4.14
CA GLY A 174 1.08 -26.36 4.32
C GLY A 174 1.13 -27.36 3.17
N PHE A 175 1.47 -26.99 1.96
CA PHE A 175 1.67 -27.93 0.86
C PHE A 175 3.11 -27.80 0.33
N TYR A 176 3.87 -28.90 0.54
CA TYR A 176 5.21 -29.20 -0.02
C TYR A 176 6.42 -28.61 0.70
N GLN A 177 6.76 -29.19 1.83
CA GLN A 177 8.12 -29.11 2.40
C GLN A 177 9.03 -30.12 1.72
N THR A 178 9.55 -29.80 0.56
CA THR A 178 10.72 -30.48 0.00
C THR A 178 11.82 -29.43 -0.16
N GLY A 179 13.01 -29.65 0.40
CA GLY A 179 14.08 -28.68 0.62
C GLY A 179 14.65 -27.93 -0.60
N ASN A 180 13.98 -27.97 -1.75
CA ASN A 180 14.28 -27.24 -2.99
C ASN A 180 13.13 -26.33 -3.44
N GLU A 181 12.29 -25.87 -2.54
CA GLU A 181 11.09 -25.15 -2.89
C GLU A 181 11.38 -23.78 -3.46
N PHE A 182 10.84 -23.57 -4.65
CA PHE A 182 10.76 -22.31 -5.32
C PHE A 182 9.79 -21.42 -4.56
N LEU A 183 10.26 -20.28 -4.07
CA LEU A 183 9.41 -19.30 -3.39
C LEU A 183 8.37 -18.77 -4.39
N HIS A 184 7.10 -19.03 -4.15
CA HIS A 184 6.00 -18.63 -5.01
C HIS A 184 4.90 -17.99 -4.15
N THR A 185 4.69 -16.71 -4.30
CA THR A 185 3.67 -15.97 -3.56
C THR A 185 3.08 -14.86 -4.42
N GLU A 186 1.76 -14.66 -4.32
CA GLU A 186 1.05 -13.54 -4.94
C GLU A 186 1.01 -12.30 -4.06
N ASN A 187 1.65 -12.31 -2.89
CA ASN A 187 1.52 -11.25 -1.91
C ASN A 187 2.27 -9.97 -2.30
N PHE A 188 1.58 -8.85 -2.13
CA PHE A 188 2.16 -7.52 -1.99
C PHE A 188 2.17 -7.17 -0.50
N ILE A 189 3.32 -6.74 0.01
CA ILE A 189 3.55 -6.50 1.43
C ILE A 189 3.82 -5.01 1.62
N LEU A 190 2.93 -4.32 2.34
CA LEU A 190 3.06 -2.90 2.66
C LEU A 190 3.89 -2.74 3.92
N VAL A 191 4.92 -1.89 3.84
CA VAL A 191 5.88 -1.65 4.92
C VAL A 191 5.95 -0.16 5.22
N ASP A 192 5.93 0.19 6.51
CA ASP A 192 5.97 1.58 6.98
C ASP A 192 7.40 2.16 7.05
N GLN A 193 7.50 3.44 7.38
CA GLN A 193 8.75 4.18 7.49
C GLN A 193 9.73 3.64 8.55
N LYS A 194 9.26 2.79 9.46
CA LYS A 194 10.07 2.08 10.46
C LYS A 194 10.34 0.63 10.07
N ARG A 195 10.09 0.29 8.80
CA ARG A 195 10.27 -1.05 8.22
C ARG A 195 9.40 -2.12 8.86
N ARG A 196 8.20 -1.79 9.36
CA ARG A 196 7.25 -2.71 9.96
C ARG A 196 6.17 -3.08 8.95
N ILE A 197 5.75 -4.34 8.93
CA ILE A 197 4.70 -4.81 8.02
C ILE A 197 3.34 -4.29 8.50
N ARG A 198 2.62 -3.60 7.62
CA ARG A 198 1.35 -2.93 7.89
C ARG A 198 0.18 -3.45 7.04
N GLY A 199 0.46 -4.28 6.05
CA GLY A 199 -0.56 -4.88 5.20
C GLY A 199 0.00 -5.99 4.32
N VAL A 200 -0.87 -6.95 4.00
CA VAL A 200 -0.61 -8.04 3.06
C VAL A 200 -1.80 -8.17 2.14
N TYR A 201 -1.55 -8.21 0.84
CA TYR A 201 -2.58 -8.09 -0.18
C TYR A 201 -2.32 -9.09 -1.30
N ASN A 202 -3.36 -9.62 -1.90
CA ASN A 202 -3.21 -10.41 -3.11
C ASN A 202 -2.90 -9.49 -4.31
N GLY A 203 -1.63 -9.44 -4.72
CA GLY A 203 -1.13 -8.59 -5.81
C GLY A 203 -1.73 -8.91 -7.19
N THR A 204 -2.52 -9.98 -7.33
CA THR A 204 -3.22 -10.31 -8.58
C THR A 204 -4.60 -9.66 -8.70
N LEU A 205 -5.14 -9.08 -7.62
CA LEU A 205 -6.48 -8.51 -7.56
C LEU A 205 -6.47 -6.98 -7.63
N LEU A 206 -7.21 -6.39 -8.55
CA LEU A 206 -7.29 -4.92 -8.70
C LEU A 206 -7.87 -4.24 -7.45
N LEU A 207 -8.85 -4.85 -6.80
CA LEU A 207 -9.44 -4.33 -5.56
C LEU A 207 -8.39 -4.19 -4.46
N GLU A 208 -7.44 -5.13 -4.37
CA GLU A 208 -6.35 -5.07 -3.40
C GLU A 208 -5.37 -3.93 -3.70
N ILE A 209 -5.19 -3.59 -4.99
CA ILE A 209 -4.36 -2.44 -5.39
C ILE A 209 -4.98 -1.12 -4.93
N ASP A 210 -6.29 -1.00 -5.00
CA ASP A 210 -6.98 0.20 -4.49
C ASP A 210 -6.88 0.27 -2.95
N ARG A 211 -7.03 -0.85 -2.25
CA ARG A 211 -6.78 -0.92 -0.80
C ARG A 211 -5.35 -0.52 -0.43
N ILE A 212 -4.34 -1.00 -1.16
CA ILE A 212 -2.94 -0.57 -0.93
C ILE A 212 -2.80 0.95 -1.04
N LYS A 213 -3.43 1.58 -2.03
CA LYS A 213 -3.38 3.04 -2.19
C LYS A 213 -4.01 3.78 -0.99
N GLU A 214 -5.15 3.30 -0.51
CA GLU A 214 -5.83 3.85 0.66
C GLU A 214 -4.97 3.68 1.92
N ASP A 215 -4.41 2.49 2.13
CA ASP A 215 -3.58 2.18 3.29
C ASP A 215 -2.24 2.93 3.28
N ILE A 216 -1.63 3.16 2.12
CA ILE A 216 -0.47 4.05 1.98
C ILE A 216 -0.83 5.47 2.44
N ASN A 217 -1.99 5.99 2.04
CA ASN A 217 -2.44 7.32 2.49
C ASN A 217 -2.70 7.35 3.99
N THR A 218 -3.26 6.28 4.56
CA THR A 218 -3.42 6.12 6.01
C THR A 218 -2.08 6.17 6.73
N LEU A 219 -1.05 5.44 6.26
CA LEU A 219 0.30 5.49 6.83
C LEU A 219 0.93 6.89 6.77
N LYS A 220 0.69 7.64 5.69
CA LYS A 220 1.14 9.04 5.60
C LYS A 220 0.48 9.92 6.65
N LEU A 221 -0.80 9.72 6.90
CA LEU A 221 -1.54 10.45 7.93
C LEU A 221 -1.09 10.05 9.34
N GLU A 222 -0.87 8.74 9.59
CA GLU A 222 -0.30 8.25 10.85
C GLU A 222 1.07 8.89 11.16
N ALA A 223 1.91 9.05 10.14
CA ALA A 223 3.23 9.64 10.29
C ALA A 223 3.16 11.16 10.56
N ALA A 224 2.17 11.85 10.01
CA ALA A 224 1.96 13.29 10.19
C ALA A 224 1.27 13.64 11.52
N SER A 225 0.59 12.69 12.16
CA SER A 225 -0.17 12.91 13.40
C SER A 225 0.67 12.61 14.63
N PRO A 226 0.94 13.60 15.51
CA PRO A 226 1.63 13.37 16.77
C PRO A 226 0.77 12.66 17.83
N LYS A 227 -0.56 12.60 17.63
CA LYS A 227 -1.52 11.98 18.57
C LYS A 227 -1.66 10.48 18.31
N SER A 228 -1.69 9.68 19.38
CA SER A 228 -2.11 8.28 19.32
C SER A 228 -3.50 8.19 18.71
N PHE A 229 -3.67 7.32 17.74
CA PHE A 229 -5.00 6.96 17.24
C PHE A 229 -5.69 6.16 18.36
N SER A 230 -6.77 6.69 18.90
CA SER A 230 -7.61 5.95 19.86
C SER A 230 -8.47 4.96 19.08
N ASN A 231 -8.45 3.70 19.52
CA ASN A 231 -9.44 2.69 19.13
C ASN A 231 -10.84 3.08 19.58
#